data_cbaadc66e0cdbb171828207ef641f859
#
_entry.id   cbaadc66e0cdbb171828207ef641f859
#
_cell.length_a   1.000
_cell.length_b   1.000
_cell.length_c   1.000
_cell.angle_alpha   90.00
_cell.angle_beta   90.00
_cell.angle_gamma   90.00
#
_symmetry.space_group_name_H-M   'P 1'
#
loop_
_entity.id
_entity.type
_entity.pdbx_description
1 polymer ?
#
loop_
_entity_poly.entity_id
_entity_poly.type
_entity_poly.pdbx_seq_one_letter_code
_entity_poly.pdbx_strand_id
1 'polypeptide(L)'
;VSEETIPEEYYQKFISARGLGGKYLFDELKPGIDPLGSENKLIMLIGALGATGLQGFSKWVAMCKSPLTGTIMRSYAGGNFGVWMKNYGYDCLIVEGRAPKLTYVYMDQDGVQFLDASRLSGLDPRSTQEKIQEMHGNKTESACIGLSGEKLVKYAVITSGERTASRGGMGTLMGAKNLKAIAINTSIHKPDPYDPETFKDLVKQQTQMLKEHPRRKTMNAIGTPYITTGLMKNGILPVRNFQKGKVLHIETINGDEYAAIKKDTAGCYGCMTRCGGMREVLQGPFKGTQIDGPEYETIYAFGPLLDITDKQFIVDANALCDFYGIDTISTGVCVAFAIELFEKGLLNSSDLDGLELSWGNKEAVWKLIEKIAQREGIGDILSQGVKYAAQQFGHNSDHYAIHIKGLELPGYEPRSVKGYALSMATSNIGGSHMYGRPRAELGGKVDPFTEENKGESIAQVQKEQAIEDSLIACTFGNSGLSMDDYAAYLFAATGIKEFQDKEYLLTIGERIICLERAFNVREGFSRKDDTLPPRMF
;
A
#
# COMPACT_ATOMS: atom_id res chain seq x y z
N VAL A 1 19.87 -15.37 -13.99
CA VAL A 1 19.51 -15.48 -12.57
C VAL A 1 20.79 -15.64 -11.78
N SER A 2 20.98 -14.87 -10.73
CA SER A 2 22.07 -15.00 -9.74
C SER A 2 21.46 -15.12 -8.35
N GLU A 3 22.16 -15.82 -7.48
CA GLU A 3 21.78 -15.97 -6.06
C GLU A 3 22.91 -15.44 -5.21
N GLU A 4 22.55 -14.70 -4.17
CA GLU A 4 23.51 -14.09 -3.26
C GLU A 4 23.05 -14.30 -1.81
N THR A 5 24.00 -14.58 -0.93
CA THR A 5 23.72 -14.57 0.51
C THR A 5 23.73 -13.14 1.03
N ILE A 6 22.66 -12.71 1.65
CA ILE A 6 22.59 -11.38 2.28
C ILE A 6 23.61 -11.34 3.43
N PRO A 7 24.55 -10.37 3.45
CA PRO A 7 25.55 -10.27 4.52
C PRO A 7 24.88 -10.09 5.89
N GLU A 8 25.40 -10.78 6.91
CA GLU A 8 24.87 -10.69 8.29
C GLU A 8 24.83 -9.25 8.80
N GLU A 9 25.85 -8.43 8.47
CA GLU A 9 25.88 -7.03 8.87
C GLU A 9 24.71 -6.20 8.29
N TYR A 10 24.10 -6.63 7.16
CA TYR A 10 22.92 -5.96 6.61
C TYR A 10 21.71 -6.26 7.50
N TYR A 11 21.56 -7.49 7.98
CA TYR A 11 20.50 -7.82 8.94
C TYR A 11 20.72 -7.07 10.26
N GLN A 12 21.93 -7.06 10.80
CA GLN A 12 22.27 -6.33 12.04
C GLN A 12 21.93 -4.84 11.93
N LYS A 13 22.23 -4.20 10.79
CA LYS A 13 22.09 -2.74 10.62
C LYS A 13 20.73 -2.29 10.07
N PHE A 14 19.99 -3.17 9.39
CA PHE A 14 18.76 -2.83 8.65
C PHE A 14 17.59 -3.79 8.91
N ILE A 15 17.78 -4.82 9.71
CA ILE A 15 16.81 -5.89 10.06
C ILE A 15 16.43 -6.71 8.83
N SER A 16 15.40 -6.28 8.07
CA SER A 16 14.87 -6.99 6.90
C SER A 16 13.98 -6.05 6.08
N ALA A 17 13.27 -6.55 5.12
CA ALA A 17 12.20 -5.89 4.35
C ALA A 17 12.50 -4.40 4.05
N ARG A 18 11.81 -3.44 4.72
CA ARG A 18 11.99 -2.00 4.47
C ARG A 18 13.44 -1.55 4.57
N GLY A 19 14.15 -1.98 5.61
CA GLY A 19 15.53 -1.58 5.82
C GLY A 19 16.48 -2.14 4.75
N LEU A 20 16.39 -3.44 4.48
CA LEU A 20 17.20 -4.09 3.44
C LEU A 20 16.88 -3.54 2.06
N GLY A 21 15.61 -3.42 1.70
CA GLY A 21 15.21 -2.88 0.41
C GLY A 21 15.69 -1.44 0.20
N GLY A 22 15.62 -0.61 1.27
CA GLY A 22 16.19 0.75 1.26
C GLY A 22 17.70 0.74 1.03
N LYS A 23 18.43 -0.17 1.69
CA LYS A 23 19.88 -0.33 1.54
C LYS A 23 20.25 -0.72 0.12
N TYR A 24 19.61 -1.75 -0.46
CA TYR A 24 19.86 -2.18 -1.83
C TYR A 24 19.55 -1.07 -2.85
N LEU A 25 18.43 -0.37 -2.71
CA LEU A 25 18.10 0.76 -3.61
C LEU A 25 19.11 1.90 -3.49
N PHE A 26 19.57 2.19 -2.27
CA PHE A 26 20.57 3.24 -2.07
C PHE A 26 21.92 2.89 -2.69
N ASP A 27 22.38 1.67 -2.54
CA ASP A 27 23.71 1.24 -3.00
C ASP A 27 23.75 1.00 -4.52
N GLU A 28 22.69 0.40 -5.06
CA GLU A 28 22.73 -0.14 -6.42
C GLU A 28 22.09 0.74 -7.49
N LEU A 29 21.19 1.67 -7.10
CA LEU A 29 20.64 2.62 -8.06
C LEU A 29 21.51 3.86 -8.19
N LYS A 30 21.89 4.18 -9.41
CA LYS A 30 22.53 5.46 -9.73
C LYS A 30 21.53 6.61 -9.57
N PRO A 31 21.99 7.79 -9.11
CA PRO A 31 21.13 8.98 -9.09
C PRO A 31 20.60 9.36 -10.48
N GLY A 32 19.37 9.86 -10.52
CA GLY A 32 18.78 10.41 -11.72
C GLY A 32 18.31 9.40 -12.77
N ILE A 33 18.29 8.08 -12.47
CA ILE A 33 17.74 7.08 -13.40
C ILE A 33 16.26 7.35 -13.70
N ASP A 34 15.82 7.00 -14.92
CA ASP A 34 14.40 7.01 -15.25
C ASP A 34 13.65 5.97 -14.38
N PRO A 35 12.62 6.37 -13.63
CA PRO A 35 11.81 5.43 -12.83
C PRO A 35 11.15 4.29 -13.64
N LEU A 36 10.93 4.47 -14.95
CA LEU A 36 10.44 3.43 -15.87
C LEU A 36 11.55 2.76 -16.69
N GLY A 37 12.78 3.23 -16.50
CA GLY A 37 13.96 2.67 -17.19
C GLY A 37 14.29 1.24 -16.74
N SER A 38 15.05 0.55 -17.58
CA SER A 38 15.54 -0.81 -17.29
C SER A 38 16.47 -0.86 -16.07
N GLU A 39 17.15 0.25 -15.76
CA GLU A 39 18.08 0.37 -14.62
C GLU A 39 17.34 0.42 -13.26
N ASN A 40 16.08 0.83 -13.22
CA ASN A 40 15.31 0.79 -11.98
C ASN A 40 15.12 -0.66 -11.52
N LYS A 41 15.11 -0.87 -10.21
CA LYS A 41 14.95 -2.19 -9.59
C LYS A 41 13.58 -2.29 -8.92
N LEU A 42 12.90 -3.40 -9.14
CA LEU A 42 11.77 -3.82 -8.31
C LEU A 42 12.30 -4.83 -7.31
N ILE A 43 12.25 -4.48 -6.04
CA ILE A 43 12.70 -5.33 -4.94
C ILE A 43 11.48 -5.80 -4.16
N MET A 44 11.30 -7.11 -4.03
CA MET A 44 10.22 -7.73 -3.26
C MET A 44 10.83 -8.47 -2.08
N LEU A 45 10.37 -8.19 -0.86
CA LEU A 45 10.96 -8.74 0.36
C LEU A 45 9.88 -9.22 1.33
N ILE A 46 10.26 -10.21 2.14
CA ILE A 46 9.53 -10.62 3.34
C ILE A 46 10.36 -10.26 4.59
N GLY A 47 9.71 -10.11 5.73
CA GLY A 47 10.38 -9.83 7.00
C GLY A 47 11.06 -11.05 7.62
N ALA A 48 12.05 -10.82 8.47
CA ALA A 48 12.78 -11.89 9.20
C ALA A 48 11.86 -12.82 9.99
N LEU A 49 10.73 -12.31 10.51
CA LEU A 49 9.73 -13.07 11.26
C LEU A 49 8.64 -13.71 10.37
N GLY A 50 8.76 -13.59 9.05
CA GLY A 50 7.83 -14.17 8.10
C GLY A 50 7.82 -15.71 8.14
N ALA A 51 6.67 -16.33 7.94
CA ALA A 51 6.45 -17.79 7.93
C ALA A 51 6.79 -18.54 9.24
N THR A 52 7.23 -17.86 10.31
CA THR A 52 7.66 -18.48 11.57
C THR A 52 6.52 -19.02 12.45
N GLY A 53 5.28 -18.63 12.17
CA GLY A 53 4.10 -18.95 12.98
C GLY A 53 3.65 -17.81 13.90
N LEU A 54 4.44 -16.75 14.02
CA LEU A 54 3.98 -15.49 14.64
C LEU A 54 2.84 -14.87 13.81
N GLN A 55 1.83 -14.37 14.50
CA GLN A 55 0.66 -13.76 13.88
C GLN A 55 1.00 -12.36 13.32
N GLY A 56 0.48 -12.05 12.12
CA GLY A 56 0.61 -10.70 11.55
C GLY A 56 1.97 -10.37 10.93
N PHE A 57 2.80 -11.38 10.59
CA PHE A 57 4.10 -11.22 9.93
C PHE A 57 4.17 -11.90 8.55
N SER A 58 3.03 -12.13 7.90
CA SER A 58 2.96 -12.79 6.59
C SER A 58 2.88 -11.84 5.39
N LYS A 59 2.91 -10.53 5.61
CA LYS A 59 2.96 -9.55 4.52
C LYS A 59 4.28 -9.63 3.75
N TRP A 60 4.31 -8.96 2.63
CA TRP A 60 5.52 -8.67 1.86
C TRP A 60 5.54 -7.20 1.43
N VAL A 61 6.67 -6.70 1.01
CA VAL A 61 6.86 -5.33 0.53
C VAL A 61 7.47 -5.32 -0.85
N ALA A 62 6.95 -4.46 -1.73
CA ALA A 62 7.60 -4.07 -2.97
C ALA A 62 8.26 -2.69 -2.79
N MET A 63 9.49 -2.55 -3.28
CA MET A 63 10.28 -1.30 -3.18
C MET A 63 10.93 -0.97 -4.52
N CYS A 64 10.99 0.33 -4.85
CA CYS A 64 11.66 0.85 -6.05
C CYS A 64 11.87 2.36 -5.96
N LYS A 65 12.53 2.97 -6.95
CA LYS A 65 12.33 4.39 -7.25
C LYS A 65 10.95 4.54 -7.90
N SER A 66 10.07 5.33 -7.29
CA SER A 66 8.66 5.39 -7.69
C SER A 66 8.45 5.97 -9.10
N PRO A 67 7.69 5.30 -9.96
CA PRO A 67 7.22 5.88 -11.23
C PRO A 67 6.30 7.10 -11.06
N LEU A 68 5.60 7.20 -9.93
CA LEU A 68 4.66 8.28 -9.65
C LEU A 68 5.35 9.51 -9.04
N THR A 69 6.23 9.29 -8.06
CA THR A 69 6.80 10.37 -7.24
C THR A 69 8.26 10.67 -7.53
N GLY A 70 9.02 9.73 -8.07
CA GLY A 70 10.48 9.82 -8.21
C GLY A 70 11.25 9.62 -6.90
N THR A 71 10.56 9.46 -5.75
CA THR A 71 11.18 9.17 -4.45
C THR A 71 11.48 7.70 -4.28
N ILE A 72 12.26 7.34 -3.23
CA ILE A 72 12.23 5.97 -2.72
C ILE A 72 10.80 5.61 -2.35
N MET A 73 10.34 4.43 -2.74
CA MET A 73 8.98 3.99 -2.49
C MET A 73 8.94 2.58 -1.95
N ARG A 74 7.97 2.34 -1.06
CA ARG A 74 7.58 1.03 -0.57
C ARG A 74 6.08 0.87 -0.54
N SER A 75 5.60 -0.32 -0.83
CA SER A 75 4.19 -0.66 -0.78
C SER A 75 4.01 -2.09 -0.26
N TYR A 76 3.14 -2.27 0.73
CA TYR A 76 2.95 -3.53 1.42
C TYR A 76 1.70 -4.24 0.94
N ALA A 77 1.80 -5.56 0.73
CA ALA A 77 0.64 -6.41 0.52
C ALA A 77 0.58 -7.53 1.56
N GLY A 78 -0.62 -7.99 1.83
CA GLY A 78 -0.87 -9.18 2.64
C GLY A 78 -0.90 -10.45 1.78
N GLY A 79 -1.72 -11.41 2.20
CA GLY A 79 -1.93 -12.67 1.45
C GLY A 79 -0.90 -13.73 1.77
N ASN A 80 -0.56 -14.53 0.76
CA ASN A 80 0.29 -15.71 0.89
C ASN A 80 1.66 -15.54 0.24
N PHE A 81 1.79 -14.73 -0.81
CA PHE A 81 2.96 -14.65 -1.69
C PHE A 81 4.30 -14.48 -0.94
N GLY A 82 4.35 -13.60 0.07
CA GLY A 82 5.58 -13.43 0.86
C GLY A 82 6.00 -14.72 1.57
N VAL A 83 5.04 -15.48 2.10
CA VAL A 83 5.31 -16.77 2.74
C VAL A 83 5.80 -17.79 1.73
N TRP A 84 5.24 -17.83 0.51
CA TRP A 84 5.73 -18.69 -0.57
C TRP A 84 7.16 -18.33 -0.98
N MET A 85 7.48 -17.04 -1.09
CA MET A 85 8.85 -16.58 -1.36
C MET A 85 9.83 -17.06 -0.28
N LYS A 86 9.48 -16.93 1.00
CA LYS A 86 10.30 -17.42 2.13
C LYS A 86 10.50 -18.93 2.10
N ASN A 87 9.43 -19.68 1.82
CA ASN A 87 9.48 -21.14 1.77
C ASN A 87 10.22 -21.67 0.53
N TYR A 88 10.30 -20.87 -0.53
CA TYR A 88 11.15 -21.19 -1.67
C TYR A 88 12.65 -21.00 -1.34
N GLY A 89 12.98 -20.23 -0.31
CA GLY A 89 14.34 -20.02 0.19
C GLY A 89 14.84 -18.58 0.05
N TYR A 90 13.99 -17.63 -0.38
CA TYR A 90 14.41 -16.25 -0.59
C TYR A 90 13.76 -15.26 0.37
N ASP A 91 14.58 -14.40 0.96
CA ASP A 91 14.14 -13.23 1.71
C ASP A 91 13.89 -12.02 0.82
N CYS A 92 14.54 -12.00 -0.34
CA CYS A 92 14.55 -10.87 -1.26
C CYS A 92 14.59 -11.35 -2.71
N LEU A 93 13.74 -10.78 -3.56
CA LEU A 93 13.77 -10.92 -5.00
C LEU A 93 14.05 -9.55 -5.61
N ILE A 94 15.09 -9.41 -6.42
CA ILE A 94 15.44 -8.19 -7.15
C ILE A 94 15.24 -8.43 -8.64
N VAL A 95 14.34 -7.65 -9.25
CA VAL A 95 14.08 -7.68 -10.70
C VAL A 95 14.64 -6.43 -11.33
N GLU A 96 15.61 -6.62 -12.20
CA GLU A 96 16.25 -5.57 -13.01
C GLU A 96 16.15 -5.85 -14.51
N GLY A 97 16.55 -4.90 -15.33
CA GLY A 97 16.43 -5.03 -16.78
C GLY A 97 14.98 -4.88 -17.27
N ARG A 98 14.78 -5.26 -18.53
CA ARG A 98 13.47 -5.28 -19.20
C ARG A 98 13.42 -6.48 -20.15
N ALA A 99 12.38 -7.29 -20.04
CA ALA A 99 12.17 -8.40 -20.96
C ALA A 99 11.84 -7.88 -22.38
N PRO A 100 12.27 -8.57 -23.46
CA PRO A 100 11.99 -8.15 -24.83
C PRO A 100 10.51 -8.24 -25.20
N LYS A 101 9.74 -9.07 -24.51
CA LYS A 101 8.29 -9.26 -24.66
C LYS A 101 7.64 -9.51 -23.31
N LEU A 102 6.31 -9.47 -23.26
CA LEU A 102 5.58 -9.74 -22.02
C LEU A 102 5.91 -11.15 -21.50
N THR A 103 6.40 -11.20 -20.27
CA THR A 103 7.02 -12.37 -19.65
C THR A 103 6.48 -12.51 -18.23
N TYR A 104 6.43 -13.74 -17.68
CA TYR A 104 6.29 -13.95 -16.25
C TYR A 104 7.44 -14.84 -15.74
N VAL A 105 7.78 -14.65 -14.48
CA VAL A 105 8.77 -15.47 -13.78
C VAL A 105 8.01 -16.61 -13.10
N TYR A 106 8.45 -17.85 -13.30
CA TYR A 106 7.96 -19.03 -12.61
C TYR A 106 9.10 -19.68 -11.83
N MET A 107 8.81 -20.01 -10.57
CA MET A 107 9.78 -20.54 -9.62
C MET A 107 9.22 -21.84 -9.00
N ASP A 108 9.90 -22.95 -9.17
CA ASP A 108 9.57 -24.23 -8.59
C ASP A 108 10.84 -25.04 -8.22
N GLN A 109 10.71 -26.32 -7.89
CA GLN A 109 11.83 -27.18 -7.53
C GLN A 109 12.89 -27.33 -8.62
N ASP A 110 12.55 -27.06 -9.88
CA ASP A 110 13.46 -27.14 -11.02
C ASP A 110 14.18 -25.80 -11.27
N GLY A 111 13.89 -24.77 -10.45
CA GLY A 111 14.54 -23.47 -10.47
C GLY A 111 13.68 -22.32 -10.99
N VAL A 112 14.33 -21.27 -11.47
CA VAL A 112 13.71 -20.03 -11.93
C VAL A 112 13.62 -20.02 -13.46
N GLN A 113 12.43 -19.83 -13.99
CA GLN A 113 12.14 -19.82 -15.41
C GLN A 113 11.50 -18.49 -15.85
N PHE A 114 11.86 -18.00 -17.03
CA PHE A 114 11.22 -16.86 -17.67
C PHE A 114 10.32 -17.38 -18.80
N LEU A 115 9.00 -17.24 -18.62
CA LEU A 115 8.01 -17.83 -19.49
C LEU A 115 7.22 -16.76 -20.25
N ASP A 116 6.76 -17.09 -21.46
CA ASP A 116 5.96 -16.21 -22.30
C ASP A 116 4.61 -15.93 -21.65
N ALA A 117 4.28 -14.65 -21.44
CA ALA A 117 3.02 -14.21 -20.86
C ALA A 117 1.99 -13.70 -21.89
N SER A 118 2.17 -13.97 -23.18
CA SER A 118 1.24 -13.49 -24.23
C SER A 118 -0.21 -13.93 -23.99
N ARG A 119 -0.43 -15.12 -23.42
CA ARG A 119 -1.76 -15.63 -23.05
C ARG A 119 -2.36 -14.96 -21.80
N LEU A 120 -1.58 -14.20 -21.06
CA LEU A 120 -1.97 -13.47 -19.86
C LEU A 120 -2.15 -11.98 -20.14
N SER A 121 -1.80 -11.51 -21.34
CA SER A 121 -1.90 -10.11 -21.75
C SER A 121 -3.34 -9.62 -21.69
N GLY A 122 -3.54 -8.44 -21.10
CA GLY A 122 -4.85 -7.82 -20.96
C GLY A 122 -5.77 -8.45 -19.91
N LEU A 123 -5.39 -9.60 -19.31
CA LEU A 123 -6.17 -10.21 -18.24
C LEU A 123 -6.09 -9.36 -16.97
N ASP A 124 -7.21 -9.31 -16.25
CA ASP A 124 -7.26 -8.77 -14.91
C ASP A 124 -6.42 -9.61 -13.93
N PRO A 125 -6.08 -9.08 -12.72
CA PRO A 125 -5.23 -9.79 -11.78
C PRO A 125 -5.80 -11.13 -11.30
N ARG A 126 -7.12 -11.25 -11.10
CA ARG A 126 -7.77 -12.50 -10.67
C ARG A 126 -7.65 -13.56 -11.75
N SER A 127 -8.08 -13.25 -12.96
CA SER A 127 -7.97 -14.16 -14.12
C SER A 127 -6.53 -14.53 -14.42
N THR A 128 -5.57 -13.61 -14.22
CA THR A 128 -4.14 -13.89 -14.35
C THR A 128 -3.67 -14.95 -13.36
N GLN A 129 -4.05 -14.82 -12.08
CA GLN A 129 -3.68 -15.77 -11.03
C GLN A 129 -4.33 -17.14 -11.24
N GLU A 130 -5.62 -17.18 -11.59
CA GLU A 130 -6.35 -18.40 -11.92
C GLU A 130 -5.68 -19.13 -13.09
N LYS A 131 -5.33 -18.39 -14.15
CA LYS A 131 -4.66 -18.98 -15.32
C LYS A 131 -3.27 -19.53 -14.99
N ILE A 132 -2.51 -18.87 -14.13
CA ILE A 132 -1.22 -19.37 -13.64
C ILE A 132 -1.42 -20.65 -12.82
N GLN A 133 -2.43 -20.71 -11.96
CA GLN A 133 -2.76 -21.93 -11.19
C GLN A 133 -3.22 -23.08 -12.07
N GLU A 134 -4.00 -22.82 -13.13
CA GLU A 134 -4.34 -23.83 -14.13
C GLU A 134 -3.12 -24.44 -14.81
N MET A 135 -2.10 -23.62 -15.12
CA MET A 135 -0.88 -24.06 -15.80
C MET A 135 0.11 -24.79 -14.86
N HIS A 136 0.20 -24.37 -13.59
CA HIS A 136 1.27 -24.78 -12.68
C HIS A 136 0.78 -25.48 -11.41
N GLY A 137 -0.55 -25.65 -11.26
CA GLY A 137 -1.16 -26.31 -10.11
C GLY A 137 -1.60 -25.35 -9.00
N ASN A 138 -2.59 -25.81 -8.22
CA ASN A 138 -3.33 -25.00 -7.22
C ASN A 138 -2.47 -24.54 -6.03
N LYS A 139 -1.24 -25.04 -5.87
CA LYS A 139 -0.29 -24.58 -4.83
C LYS A 139 0.53 -23.38 -5.28
N THR A 140 0.35 -22.92 -6.51
CA THR A 140 1.10 -21.77 -7.04
C THR A 140 0.48 -20.49 -6.55
N GLU A 141 1.27 -19.65 -5.88
CA GLU A 141 0.92 -18.28 -5.52
C GLU A 141 1.61 -17.31 -6.48
N SER A 142 0.94 -16.23 -6.82
CA SER A 142 1.52 -15.25 -7.74
C SER A 142 1.25 -13.81 -7.32
N ALA A 143 2.17 -12.94 -7.70
CA ALA A 143 2.04 -11.49 -7.64
C ALA A 143 2.04 -10.97 -9.09
N CYS A 144 0.98 -10.28 -9.52
CA CYS A 144 0.77 -9.91 -10.93
C CYS A 144 0.19 -8.52 -11.09
N ILE A 145 0.20 -8.02 -12.34
CA ILE A 145 -0.39 -6.75 -12.73
C ILE A 145 -1.63 -6.95 -13.61
N GLY A 146 -2.57 -6.00 -13.51
CA GLY A 146 -3.70 -5.86 -14.43
C GLY A 146 -3.35 -5.02 -15.67
N LEU A 147 -4.39 -4.71 -16.45
CA LEU A 147 -4.29 -3.91 -17.67
C LEU A 147 -3.62 -2.55 -17.43
N SER A 148 -3.93 -1.89 -16.32
CA SER A 148 -3.37 -0.56 -16.00
C SER A 148 -1.84 -0.60 -15.83
N GLY A 149 -1.29 -1.71 -15.30
CA GLY A 149 0.15 -1.91 -15.23
C GLY A 149 0.77 -2.07 -16.61
N GLU A 150 0.15 -2.87 -17.50
CA GLU A 150 0.60 -3.04 -18.88
C GLU A 150 0.53 -1.72 -19.67
N LYS A 151 -0.48 -0.88 -19.38
CA LYS A 151 -0.66 0.45 -19.97
C LYS A 151 0.13 1.57 -19.26
N LEU A 152 0.92 1.25 -18.25
CA LEU A 152 1.79 2.19 -17.53
C LEU A 152 1.02 3.34 -16.84
N VAL A 153 -0.16 3.07 -16.27
CA VAL A 153 -0.80 3.99 -15.34
C VAL A 153 0.10 4.16 -14.12
N LYS A 154 0.46 5.40 -13.76
CA LYS A 154 1.52 5.70 -12.77
C LYS A 154 1.25 5.22 -11.34
N TYR A 155 0.02 4.81 -11.07
CA TYR A 155 -0.40 4.24 -9.78
C TYR A 155 -1.03 2.86 -9.94
N ALA A 156 -0.58 2.10 -10.96
CA ALA A 156 -0.92 0.69 -11.09
C ALA A 156 -0.32 -0.13 -9.94
N VAL A 157 -1.06 -1.16 -9.52
CA VAL A 157 -0.75 -1.98 -8.34
C VAL A 157 -0.17 -3.34 -8.71
N ILE A 158 0.46 -4.01 -7.73
CA ILE A 158 0.77 -5.44 -7.80
C ILE A 158 -0.24 -6.18 -6.92
N THR A 159 -0.94 -7.15 -7.47
CA THR A 159 -1.97 -7.94 -6.79
C THR A 159 -1.48 -9.36 -6.50
N SER A 160 -1.75 -9.87 -5.31
CA SER A 160 -1.55 -11.27 -4.92
C SER A 160 -2.72 -11.75 -4.06
N GLY A 161 -3.44 -12.76 -4.53
CA GLY A 161 -4.76 -13.11 -4.00
C GLY A 161 -5.69 -11.89 -4.12
N GLU A 162 -6.35 -11.55 -3.03
CA GLU A 162 -7.19 -10.34 -2.91
C GLU A 162 -6.42 -9.15 -2.27
N ARG A 163 -5.09 -9.17 -2.25
CA ARG A 163 -4.26 -8.13 -1.60
C ARG A 163 -3.35 -7.44 -2.59
N THR A 164 -3.15 -6.14 -2.38
CA THR A 164 -2.42 -5.30 -3.31
C THR A 164 -1.29 -4.54 -2.64
N ALA A 165 -0.14 -4.45 -3.34
CA ALA A 165 0.88 -3.44 -3.09
C ALA A 165 0.51 -2.20 -3.94
N SER A 166 -0.30 -1.30 -3.35
CA SER A 166 -1.12 -0.35 -4.11
C SER A 166 -0.41 0.97 -4.41
N ARG A 167 0.43 1.47 -3.51
CA ARG A 167 0.92 2.85 -3.61
C ARG A 167 2.20 2.98 -4.43
N GLY A 168 2.33 4.14 -5.14
CA GLY A 168 3.57 4.58 -5.77
C GLY A 168 3.95 3.94 -7.09
N GLY A 169 3.05 3.16 -7.72
CA GLY A 169 3.23 2.65 -9.09
C GLY A 169 4.12 1.42 -9.20
N MET A 170 4.06 0.51 -8.22
CA MET A 170 4.82 -0.74 -8.27
C MET A 170 4.43 -1.60 -9.48
N GLY A 171 3.12 -1.68 -9.79
CA GLY A 171 2.61 -2.38 -10.98
C GLY A 171 3.02 -1.71 -12.28
N THR A 172 3.16 -0.39 -12.29
CA THR A 172 3.66 0.37 -13.44
C THR A 172 5.10 -0.04 -13.80
N LEU A 173 5.96 -0.21 -12.77
CA LEU A 173 7.32 -0.66 -12.99
C LEU A 173 7.38 -2.10 -13.53
N MET A 174 6.52 -3.00 -13.03
CA MET A 174 6.39 -4.34 -13.62
C MET A 174 6.02 -4.25 -15.12
N GLY A 175 5.01 -3.45 -15.45
CA GLY A 175 4.62 -3.22 -16.84
C GLY A 175 5.76 -2.66 -17.70
N ALA A 176 6.50 -1.67 -17.17
CA ALA A 176 7.66 -1.09 -17.86
C ALA A 176 8.79 -2.11 -18.11
N LYS A 177 8.89 -3.14 -17.25
CA LYS A 177 9.83 -4.26 -17.42
C LYS A 177 9.30 -5.39 -18.30
N ASN A 178 8.10 -5.25 -18.87
CA ASN A 178 7.37 -6.32 -19.56
C ASN A 178 7.18 -7.57 -18.67
N LEU A 179 6.97 -7.37 -17.37
CA LEU A 179 6.78 -8.42 -16.38
C LEU A 179 5.30 -8.47 -15.96
N LYS A 180 4.58 -9.52 -16.38
CA LYS A 180 3.17 -9.72 -16.06
C LYS A 180 2.96 -10.26 -14.65
N ALA A 181 3.80 -11.22 -14.24
CA ALA A 181 3.67 -11.89 -12.94
C ALA A 181 5.00 -12.48 -12.45
N ILE A 182 5.08 -12.70 -11.15
CA ILE A 182 6.03 -13.61 -10.50
C ILE A 182 5.19 -14.68 -9.81
N ALA A 183 5.42 -15.95 -10.14
CA ALA A 183 4.66 -17.09 -9.65
C ALA A 183 5.60 -18.09 -8.95
N ILE A 184 5.19 -18.60 -7.79
CA ILE A 184 6.00 -19.50 -6.95
C ILE A 184 5.18 -20.72 -6.60
N ASN A 185 5.72 -21.90 -6.90
CA ASN A 185 5.18 -23.18 -6.49
C ASN A 185 6.18 -23.88 -5.55
N THR A 186 5.84 -24.02 -4.29
CA THR A 186 6.74 -24.59 -3.27
C THR A 186 5.96 -25.33 -2.19
N SER A 187 6.68 -26.15 -1.41
CA SER A 187 6.16 -26.76 -0.21
C SER A 187 6.32 -25.82 0.98
N ILE A 188 5.28 -25.73 1.81
CA ILE A 188 5.31 -24.87 2.99
C ILE A 188 5.96 -25.58 4.16
N HIS A 189 6.96 -24.94 4.75
CA HIS A 189 7.62 -25.31 5.99
C HIS A 189 7.84 -24.08 6.87
N LYS A 190 8.07 -24.28 8.16
CA LYS A 190 8.42 -23.18 9.05
C LYS A 190 9.94 -23.03 9.08
N PRO A 191 10.46 -21.80 9.02
CA PRO A 191 11.88 -21.57 9.29
C PRO A 191 12.24 -22.02 10.72
N ASP A 192 13.44 -22.59 10.88
CA ASP A 192 13.96 -22.96 12.19
C ASP A 192 14.50 -21.71 12.91
N PRO A 193 13.95 -21.33 14.07
CA PRO A 193 14.48 -20.21 14.84
C PRO A 193 15.77 -20.59 15.55
N TYR A 194 16.58 -19.60 15.90
CA TYR A 194 17.84 -19.78 16.66
C TYR A 194 17.61 -20.44 18.02
N ASP A 195 16.58 -20.01 18.77
CA ASP A 195 16.15 -20.62 20.03
C ASP A 195 14.72 -21.16 19.89
N PRO A 196 14.54 -22.44 19.48
CA PRO A 196 13.24 -23.00 19.20
C PRO A 196 12.30 -23.06 20.41
N GLU A 197 12.82 -23.30 21.61
CA GLU A 197 11.97 -23.43 22.82
C GLU A 197 11.44 -22.07 23.26
N THR A 198 12.32 -21.06 23.40
CA THR A 198 11.90 -19.69 23.72
C THR A 198 10.95 -19.15 22.63
N PHE A 199 11.28 -19.37 21.36
CA PHE A 199 10.44 -18.88 20.24
C PHE A 199 9.04 -19.49 20.25
N LYS A 200 8.90 -20.78 20.52
CA LYS A 200 7.63 -21.47 20.64
C LYS A 200 6.76 -20.90 21.76
N ASP A 201 7.36 -20.56 22.90
CA ASP A 201 6.62 -19.95 24.01
C ASP A 201 6.20 -18.52 23.70
N LEU A 202 7.03 -17.73 23.02
CA LEU A 202 6.67 -16.39 22.53
C LEU A 202 5.50 -16.45 21.53
N VAL A 203 5.48 -17.41 20.62
CA VAL A 203 4.34 -17.63 19.69
C VAL A 203 3.05 -17.95 20.44
N LYS A 204 3.11 -18.78 21.50
CA LYS A 204 1.94 -19.09 22.34
C LYS A 204 1.43 -17.85 23.07
N GLN A 205 2.34 -17.08 23.68
CA GLN A 205 2.00 -15.85 24.42
C GLN A 205 1.34 -14.84 23.49
N GLN A 206 1.92 -14.56 22.31
CA GLN A 206 1.32 -13.67 21.31
C GLN A 206 -0.07 -14.17 20.88
N THR A 207 -0.20 -15.46 20.62
CA THR A 207 -1.47 -16.06 20.21
C THR A 207 -2.55 -15.87 21.26
N GLN A 208 -2.21 -16.07 22.55
CA GLN A 208 -3.15 -15.88 23.66
C GLN A 208 -3.54 -14.40 23.81
N MET A 209 -2.57 -13.50 23.81
CA MET A 209 -2.81 -12.05 23.86
C MET A 209 -3.76 -11.59 22.74
N LEU A 210 -3.51 -12.03 21.50
CA LEU A 210 -4.35 -11.65 20.36
C LEU A 210 -5.77 -12.24 20.43
N LYS A 211 -5.93 -13.47 20.95
CA LYS A 211 -7.28 -14.06 21.17
C LYS A 211 -8.15 -13.19 22.05
N GLU A 212 -7.57 -12.58 23.06
CA GLU A 212 -8.27 -11.77 24.08
C GLU A 212 -8.41 -10.29 23.65
N HIS A 213 -7.60 -9.81 22.72
CA HIS A 213 -7.54 -8.41 22.36
C HIS A 213 -8.85 -7.92 21.69
N PRO A 214 -9.53 -6.88 22.25
CA PRO A 214 -10.85 -6.42 21.76
C PRO A 214 -10.83 -6.02 20.28
N ARG A 215 -9.77 -5.35 19.85
CA ARG A 215 -9.61 -4.88 18.45
C ARG A 215 -9.67 -6.02 17.45
N ARG A 216 -9.15 -7.21 17.79
CA ARG A 216 -9.22 -8.38 16.91
C ARG A 216 -10.67 -8.74 16.56
N LYS A 217 -11.56 -8.73 17.56
CA LYS A 217 -12.98 -9.03 17.35
C LYS A 217 -13.64 -8.01 16.42
N THR A 218 -13.37 -6.72 16.63
CA THR A 218 -13.89 -5.64 15.78
C THR A 218 -13.35 -5.77 14.35
N MET A 219 -12.04 -5.99 14.19
CA MET A 219 -11.42 -6.16 12.88
C MET A 219 -11.93 -7.40 12.14
N ASN A 220 -12.19 -8.50 12.85
CA ASN A 220 -12.78 -9.69 12.25
C ASN A 220 -14.23 -9.46 11.80
N ALA A 221 -15.03 -8.79 12.62
CA ALA A 221 -16.45 -8.54 12.34
C ALA A 221 -16.66 -7.51 11.21
N ILE A 222 -15.95 -6.40 11.26
CA ILE A 222 -16.21 -5.22 10.42
C ILE A 222 -15.09 -4.96 9.42
N GLY A 223 -13.82 -5.14 9.82
CA GLY A 223 -12.66 -4.68 9.07
C GLY A 223 -12.34 -3.20 9.32
N THR A 224 -11.53 -2.60 8.45
CA THR A 224 -11.16 -1.18 8.55
C THR A 224 -12.34 -0.19 8.42
N PRO A 225 -13.47 -0.53 7.78
CA PRO A 225 -14.63 0.36 7.76
C PRO A 225 -15.09 0.85 9.15
N TYR A 226 -14.76 0.13 10.24
CA TYR A 226 -15.15 0.51 11.61
C TYR A 226 -14.69 1.92 12.03
N ILE A 227 -13.61 2.44 11.43
CA ILE A 227 -13.06 3.75 11.80
C ILE A 227 -13.81 4.93 11.17
N THR A 228 -14.60 4.71 10.13
CA THR A 228 -15.26 5.76 9.31
C THR A 228 -16.04 6.76 10.18
N THR A 229 -16.92 6.27 11.04
CA THR A 229 -17.77 7.13 11.91
C THR A 229 -16.92 7.94 12.90
N GLY A 230 -15.89 7.31 13.48
CA GLY A 230 -15.00 7.98 14.44
C GLY A 230 -14.21 9.11 13.79
N LEU A 231 -13.67 8.88 12.61
CA LEU A 231 -12.92 9.88 11.86
C LEU A 231 -13.82 11.05 11.41
N MET A 232 -15.05 10.76 10.97
CA MET A 232 -16.02 11.80 10.63
C MET A 232 -16.38 12.67 11.84
N LYS A 233 -16.70 12.06 12.98
CA LYS A 233 -17.05 12.79 14.21
C LYS A 233 -15.94 13.75 14.67
N ASN A 234 -14.70 13.35 14.47
CA ASN A 234 -13.53 14.13 14.86
C ASN A 234 -13.05 15.09 13.77
N GLY A 235 -13.77 15.22 12.64
CA GLY A 235 -13.39 16.10 11.52
C GLY A 235 -12.12 15.68 10.80
N ILE A 236 -11.76 14.39 10.87
CA ILE A 236 -10.53 13.85 10.29
C ILE A 236 -10.78 13.25 8.90
N LEU A 237 -12.03 12.90 8.56
CA LEU A 237 -12.40 12.36 7.25
C LEU A 237 -12.64 13.49 6.24
N PRO A 238 -11.80 13.63 5.18
CA PRO A 238 -11.97 14.68 4.19
C PRO A 238 -13.16 14.44 3.26
N VAL A 239 -13.78 15.54 2.80
CA VAL A 239 -14.95 15.53 1.93
C VAL A 239 -14.74 16.50 0.76
N ARG A 240 -15.21 16.14 -0.45
CA ARG A 240 -15.12 16.95 -1.68
C ARG A 240 -13.73 17.53 -1.86
N ASN A 241 -12.77 16.70 -2.18
CA ASN A 241 -11.38 17.08 -2.39
C ASN A 241 -10.81 17.97 -1.27
N PHE A 242 -11.06 17.62 0.00
CA PHE A 242 -10.61 18.37 1.20
C PHE A 242 -11.23 19.78 1.34
N GLN A 243 -12.36 20.08 0.69
CA GLN A 243 -13.10 21.33 0.86
C GLN A 243 -13.93 21.36 2.14
N LYS A 244 -14.41 20.20 2.59
CA LYS A 244 -15.34 20.06 3.71
C LYS A 244 -14.88 18.96 4.67
N GLY A 245 -15.29 19.05 5.93
CA GLY A 245 -15.05 18.06 6.97
C GLY A 245 -16.28 17.21 7.32
N LYS A 246 -17.41 17.37 6.61
CA LYS A 246 -18.64 16.61 6.87
C LYS A 246 -19.35 16.28 5.56
N VAL A 247 -19.84 15.04 5.48
CA VAL A 247 -20.73 14.56 4.42
C VAL A 247 -22.10 14.22 5.03
N LEU A 248 -23.16 14.47 4.30
CA LEU A 248 -24.51 14.07 4.70
C LEU A 248 -24.66 12.54 4.57
N HIS A 249 -25.49 11.96 5.43
CA HIS A 249 -25.80 10.52 5.39
C HIS A 249 -24.60 9.58 5.54
N ILE A 250 -23.58 9.98 6.34
CA ILE A 250 -22.41 9.13 6.63
C ILE A 250 -22.81 7.78 7.26
N GLU A 251 -23.96 7.73 7.92
CA GLU A 251 -24.51 6.52 8.51
C GLU A 251 -24.75 5.40 7.48
N THR A 252 -24.96 5.72 6.21
CA THR A 252 -25.20 4.72 5.14
C THR A 252 -23.93 4.04 4.63
N ILE A 253 -22.75 4.57 5.00
CA ILE A 253 -21.43 4.05 4.60
C ILE A 253 -20.52 3.84 5.82
N ASN A 254 -21.09 3.62 6.99
CA ASN A 254 -20.35 3.31 8.21
C ASN A 254 -19.95 1.83 8.29
N GLY A 255 -19.20 1.47 9.34
CA GLY A 255 -18.73 0.11 9.53
C GLY A 255 -19.83 -0.94 9.66
N ASP A 256 -20.96 -0.60 10.33
CA ASP A 256 -22.08 -1.52 10.55
C ASP A 256 -22.79 -1.85 9.23
N GLU A 257 -22.92 -0.86 8.35
CA GLU A 257 -23.49 -1.05 7.02
C GLU A 257 -22.66 -1.99 6.14
N TYR A 258 -21.32 -1.90 6.23
CA TYR A 258 -20.44 -2.84 5.54
C TYR A 258 -20.38 -4.21 6.22
N ALA A 259 -20.57 -4.30 7.53
CA ALA A 259 -20.72 -5.58 8.22
C ALA A 259 -22.02 -6.28 7.82
N ALA A 260 -23.12 -5.55 7.64
CA ALA A 260 -24.42 -6.09 7.25
C ALA A 260 -24.43 -6.77 5.86
N ILE A 261 -23.59 -6.30 4.93
CA ILE A 261 -23.47 -6.88 3.57
C ILE A 261 -22.28 -7.84 3.42
N LYS A 262 -21.54 -8.10 4.50
CA LYS A 262 -20.41 -9.04 4.49
C LYS A 262 -20.91 -10.48 4.35
N LYS A 263 -20.38 -11.21 3.37
CA LYS A 263 -20.73 -12.60 3.10
C LYS A 263 -19.78 -13.59 3.79
N ASP A 264 -18.46 -13.26 3.80
CA ASP A 264 -17.43 -14.09 4.43
C ASP A 264 -16.24 -13.22 4.89
N THR A 265 -15.32 -13.83 5.63
CA THR A 265 -14.08 -13.20 6.09
C THR A 265 -12.89 -13.62 5.24
N ALA A 266 -12.08 -12.65 4.83
CA ALA A 266 -10.78 -12.89 4.22
C ALA A 266 -9.63 -12.60 5.20
N GLY A 267 -8.48 -13.23 4.98
CA GLY A 267 -7.29 -13.04 5.84
C GLY A 267 -6.00 -13.40 5.13
N CYS A 268 -4.90 -12.91 5.69
CA CYS A 268 -3.55 -13.27 5.27
C CYS A 268 -3.15 -14.64 5.84
N TYR A 269 -2.09 -15.23 5.30
CA TYR A 269 -1.56 -16.54 5.75
C TYR A 269 -1.36 -16.57 7.27
N GLY A 270 -1.92 -17.58 7.92
CA GLY A 270 -1.79 -17.82 9.36
C GLY A 270 -2.37 -16.74 10.29
N CYS A 271 -3.04 -15.71 9.77
CA CYS A 271 -3.53 -14.59 10.58
C CYS A 271 -4.91 -14.85 11.18
N MET A 272 -5.00 -14.87 12.51
CA MET A 272 -6.28 -15.07 13.22
C MET A 272 -7.18 -13.83 13.23
N THR A 273 -6.65 -12.65 12.91
CA THR A 273 -7.45 -11.42 12.87
C THR A 273 -8.42 -11.42 11.71
N ARG A 274 -8.04 -11.97 10.54
CA ARG A 274 -8.91 -12.11 9.37
C ARG A 274 -9.74 -10.85 9.13
N CYS A 275 -9.06 -9.70 8.95
CA CYS A 275 -9.70 -8.38 8.88
C CYS A 275 -10.41 -8.08 7.56
N GLY A 276 -10.21 -8.89 6.53
CA GLY A 276 -10.89 -8.73 5.26
C GLY A 276 -12.38 -9.13 5.32
N GLY A 277 -13.13 -8.67 4.35
CA GLY A 277 -14.56 -8.98 4.25
C GLY A 277 -15.01 -9.11 2.82
N MET A 278 -15.44 -10.32 2.44
CA MET A 278 -15.98 -10.62 1.13
C MET A 278 -17.36 -9.98 0.96
N ARG A 279 -17.56 -9.24 -0.13
CA ARG A 279 -18.83 -8.57 -0.47
C ARG A 279 -19.16 -8.80 -1.93
N GLU A 280 -20.46 -8.91 -2.19
CA GLU A 280 -20.99 -9.16 -3.54
C GLU A 280 -20.90 -7.90 -4.41
N VAL A 281 -20.44 -8.07 -5.63
CA VAL A 281 -20.37 -7.03 -6.66
C VAL A 281 -21.64 -7.07 -7.49
N LEU A 282 -22.32 -5.93 -7.64
CA LEU A 282 -23.59 -5.85 -8.35
C LEU A 282 -23.50 -5.23 -9.75
N GLN A 283 -22.37 -4.57 -10.10
CA GLN A 283 -22.15 -4.05 -11.44
C GLN A 283 -20.70 -4.17 -11.89
N GLY A 284 -20.44 -3.97 -13.19
CA GLY A 284 -19.10 -4.02 -13.77
C GLY A 284 -18.61 -5.42 -14.11
N PRO A 285 -17.29 -5.56 -14.42
CA PRO A 285 -16.73 -6.83 -14.92
C PRO A 285 -16.82 -8.00 -13.95
N PHE A 286 -16.81 -7.71 -12.63
CA PHE A 286 -16.90 -8.74 -11.58
C PHE A 286 -18.32 -8.95 -11.04
N LYS A 287 -19.35 -8.44 -11.75
CA LYS A 287 -20.75 -8.61 -11.33
C LYS A 287 -21.09 -10.08 -11.02
N GLY A 288 -21.73 -10.31 -9.87
CA GLY A 288 -22.14 -11.64 -9.41
C GLY A 288 -21.02 -12.42 -8.69
N THR A 289 -19.82 -11.84 -8.58
CA THR A 289 -18.73 -12.41 -7.78
C THR A 289 -18.60 -11.72 -6.42
N GLN A 290 -17.65 -12.16 -5.61
CA GLN A 290 -17.30 -11.50 -4.35
C GLN A 290 -15.87 -10.98 -4.41
N ILE A 291 -15.63 -9.81 -3.77
CA ILE A 291 -14.31 -9.22 -3.58
C ILE A 291 -14.02 -9.00 -2.10
N ASP A 292 -12.73 -8.96 -1.73
CA ASP A 292 -12.30 -8.53 -0.39
C ASP A 292 -12.19 -7.00 -0.36
N GLY A 293 -13.08 -6.36 0.36
CA GLY A 293 -13.15 -4.89 0.45
C GLY A 293 -14.59 -4.38 0.62
N PRO A 294 -14.80 -3.05 0.61
CA PRO A 294 -13.77 -2.02 0.57
C PRO A 294 -13.05 -1.84 1.91
N GLU A 295 -11.78 -1.45 1.85
CA GLU A 295 -11.07 -0.92 3.01
C GLU A 295 -11.50 0.54 3.28
N TYR A 296 -11.21 1.06 4.48
CA TYR A 296 -11.53 2.46 4.83
C TYR A 296 -11.03 3.47 3.78
N GLU A 297 -9.83 3.28 3.28
CA GLU A 297 -9.25 4.18 2.28
C GLU A 297 -10.04 4.20 0.97
N THR A 298 -10.59 3.07 0.56
CA THR A 298 -11.49 2.99 -0.62
C THR A 298 -12.84 3.64 -0.32
N ILE A 299 -13.37 3.47 0.91
CA ILE A 299 -14.62 4.16 1.34
C ILE A 299 -14.41 5.67 1.29
N TYR A 300 -13.27 6.16 1.81
CA TYR A 300 -12.91 7.57 1.70
C TYR A 300 -12.86 8.02 0.23
N ALA A 301 -12.11 7.29 -0.61
CA ALA A 301 -11.77 7.68 -1.96
C ALA A 301 -12.97 7.75 -2.93
N PHE A 302 -13.92 6.81 -2.82
CA PHE A 302 -15.12 6.76 -3.66
C PHE A 302 -16.40 7.14 -2.94
N GLY A 303 -16.31 7.47 -1.67
CA GLY A 303 -17.41 7.96 -0.84
C GLY A 303 -17.29 9.46 -0.56
N PRO A 304 -16.92 9.86 0.68
CA PRO A 304 -16.87 11.26 1.12
C PRO A 304 -16.06 12.18 0.21
N LEU A 305 -14.93 11.72 -0.31
CA LEU A 305 -14.07 12.51 -1.20
C LEU A 305 -14.82 12.99 -2.44
N LEU A 306 -15.78 12.19 -2.95
CA LEU A 306 -16.61 12.45 -4.13
C LEU A 306 -18.05 12.86 -3.79
N ASP A 307 -18.37 13.02 -2.49
CA ASP A 307 -19.72 13.29 -1.98
C ASP A 307 -20.73 12.17 -2.32
N ILE A 308 -20.28 10.92 -2.30
CA ILE A 308 -21.10 9.72 -2.54
C ILE A 308 -21.32 8.98 -1.22
N THR A 309 -22.57 8.62 -0.91
CA THR A 309 -22.96 7.87 0.29
C THR A 309 -23.74 6.60 -0.06
N ASP A 310 -23.38 5.99 -1.19
CA ASP A 310 -23.91 4.71 -1.66
C ASP A 310 -22.88 3.61 -1.44
N LYS A 311 -23.09 2.78 -0.40
CA LYS A 311 -22.17 1.70 -0.03
C LYS A 311 -21.95 0.67 -1.15
N GLN A 312 -23.00 0.38 -1.94
CA GLN A 312 -22.89 -0.61 -3.02
C GLN A 312 -22.06 -0.06 -4.18
N PHE A 313 -22.26 1.21 -4.54
CA PHE A 313 -21.41 1.86 -5.53
C PHE A 313 -19.92 1.82 -5.13
N ILE A 314 -19.62 2.03 -3.84
CA ILE A 314 -18.23 1.99 -3.34
C ILE A 314 -17.64 0.57 -3.43
N VAL A 315 -18.44 -0.48 -3.16
CA VAL A 315 -18.02 -1.88 -3.38
C VAL A 315 -17.74 -2.14 -4.86
N ASP A 316 -18.63 -1.70 -5.74
CA ASP A 316 -18.51 -1.92 -7.18
C ASP A 316 -17.34 -1.12 -7.79
N ALA A 317 -17.09 0.11 -7.32
CA ALA A 317 -15.93 0.91 -7.71
C ALA A 317 -14.59 0.30 -7.21
N ASN A 318 -14.58 -0.30 -6.01
CA ASN A 318 -13.43 -1.08 -5.55
C ASN A 318 -13.15 -2.24 -6.52
N ALA A 319 -14.20 -3.02 -6.86
CA ALA A 319 -14.09 -4.13 -7.80
C ALA A 319 -13.59 -3.70 -9.18
N LEU A 320 -14.00 -2.52 -9.65
CA LEU A 320 -13.53 -1.95 -10.91
C LEU A 320 -12.04 -1.61 -10.86
N CYS A 321 -11.57 -1.04 -9.75
CA CYS A 321 -10.15 -0.77 -9.55
C CYS A 321 -9.33 -2.07 -9.46
N ASP A 322 -9.83 -3.10 -8.78
CA ASP A 322 -9.18 -4.42 -8.68
C ASP A 322 -9.11 -5.09 -10.05
N PHE A 323 -10.18 -5.00 -10.86
CA PHE A 323 -10.21 -5.51 -12.23
C PHE A 323 -9.12 -4.88 -13.11
N TYR A 324 -8.96 -3.57 -13.04
CA TYR A 324 -7.93 -2.89 -13.82
C TYR A 324 -6.54 -2.96 -13.20
N GLY A 325 -6.43 -3.22 -11.90
CA GLY A 325 -5.18 -3.21 -11.16
C GLY A 325 -4.66 -1.80 -10.89
N ILE A 326 -5.49 -0.89 -10.33
CA ILE A 326 -5.14 0.50 -9.99
C ILE A 326 -5.40 0.82 -8.51
N ASP A 327 -4.62 1.76 -7.95
CA ASP A 327 -4.77 2.26 -6.59
C ASP A 327 -6.07 3.06 -6.41
N THR A 328 -6.92 2.64 -5.48
CA THR A 328 -8.19 3.30 -5.19
C THR A 328 -8.02 4.72 -4.64
N ILE A 329 -6.97 4.98 -3.83
CA ILE A 329 -6.71 6.31 -3.27
C ILE A 329 -6.35 7.29 -4.39
N SER A 330 -5.32 6.96 -5.17
CA SER A 330 -4.86 7.85 -6.26
C SER A 330 -5.95 8.07 -7.30
N THR A 331 -6.70 7.02 -7.65
CA THR A 331 -7.84 7.11 -8.58
C THR A 331 -8.91 8.07 -8.03
N GLY A 332 -9.35 7.89 -6.78
CA GLY A 332 -10.37 8.75 -6.17
C GLY A 332 -9.94 10.20 -6.07
N VAL A 333 -8.67 10.47 -5.72
CA VAL A 333 -8.14 11.85 -5.66
C VAL A 333 -8.03 12.47 -7.06
N CYS A 334 -7.61 11.71 -8.09
CA CYS A 334 -7.61 12.19 -9.48
C CYS A 334 -9.02 12.53 -9.98
N VAL A 335 -10.01 11.70 -9.65
CA VAL A 335 -11.42 11.95 -9.96
C VAL A 335 -11.94 13.18 -9.23
N ALA A 336 -11.68 13.32 -7.92
CA ALA A 336 -12.08 14.47 -7.13
C ALA A 336 -11.46 15.78 -7.65
N PHE A 337 -10.19 15.73 -8.05
CA PHE A 337 -9.50 16.84 -8.67
C PHE A 337 -10.18 17.27 -9.98
N ALA A 338 -10.49 16.34 -10.87
CA ALA A 338 -11.19 16.64 -12.13
C ALA A 338 -12.60 17.22 -11.91
N ILE A 339 -13.36 16.67 -10.95
CA ILE A 339 -14.70 17.20 -10.58
C ILE A 339 -14.58 18.65 -10.10
N GLU A 340 -13.60 18.95 -9.24
CA GLU A 340 -13.45 20.30 -8.72
C GLU A 340 -13.01 21.30 -9.80
N LEU A 341 -12.11 20.92 -10.70
CA LEU A 341 -11.73 21.79 -11.82
C LEU A 341 -12.91 22.08 -12.74
N PHE A 342 -13.77 21.09 -12.98
CA PHE A 342 -15.00 21.27 -13.75
C PHE A 342 -15.98 22.20 -13.01
N GLU A 343 -16.20 22.02 -11.71
CA GLU A 343 -17.03 22.90 -10.86
C GLU A 343 -16.55 24.37 -10.89
N LYS A 344 -15.23 24.56 -10.95
CA LYS A 344 -14.61 25.90 -11.01
C LYS A 344 -14.56 26.49 -12.43
N GLY A 345 -15.01 25.76 -13.44
CA GLY A 345 -14.93 26.21 -14.83
C GLY A 345 -13.51 26.26 -15.40
N LEU A 346 -12.56 25.56 -14.78
CA LEU A 346 -11.19 25.39 -15.25
C LEU A 346 -11.06 24.26 -16.27
N LEU A 347 -12.03 23.36 -16.29
CA LEU A 347 -12.26 22.35 -17.31
C LEU A 347 -13.71 22.45 -17.80
N ASN A 348 -13.96 22.10 -19.03
CA ASN A 348 -15.29 22.05 -19.64
C ASN A 348 -15.58 20.66 -20.23
N SER A 349 -16.81 20.40 -20.70
CA SER A 349 -17.20 19.08 -21.21
C SER A 349 -16.33 18.62 -22.40
N SER A 350 -15.82 19.53 -23.23
CA SER A 350 -14.94 19.14 -24.34
C SER A 350 -13.56 18.67 -23.86
N ASP A 351 -13.05 19.22 -22.76
CA ASP A 351 -11.80 18.76 -22.12
C ASP A 351 -11.97 17.37 -21.48
N LEU A 352 -13.21 16.98 -21.19
CA LEU A 352 -13.60 15.76 -20.49
C LEU A 352 -14.22 14.71 -21.42
N ASP A 353 -13.99 14.82 -22.72
CA ASP A 353 -14.57 13.90 -23.73
C ASP A 353 -16.11 13.81 -23.65
N GLY A 354 -16.77 14.92 -23.34
CA GLY A 354 -18.24 15.02 -23.22
C GLY A 354 -18.79 14.58 -21.85
N LEU A 355 -17.95 14.27 -20.86
CA LEU A 355 -18.43 13.96 -19.51
C LEU A 355 -18.85 15.23 -18.76
N GLU A 356 -20.02 15.14 -18.11
CA GLU A 356 -20.53 16.16 -17.19
C GLU A 356 -20.18 15.74 -15.74
N LEU A 357 -19.10 16.31 -15.19
CA LEU A 357 -18.65 15.98 -13.86
C LEU A 357 -19.40 16.78 -12.80
N SER A 358 -19.86 16.11 -11.75
CA SER A 358 -20.40 16.77 -10.56
C SER A 358 -20.22 15.90 -9.32
N TRP A 359 -20.21 16.53 -8.16
CA TRP A 359 -20.16 15.81 -6.89
C TRP A 359 -21.36 14.87 -6.77
N GLY A 360 -21.12 13.62 -6.41
CA GLY A 360 -22.16 12.58 -6.27
C GLY A 360 -22.56 11.88 -7.57
N ASN A 361 -22.05 12.29 -8.74
CA ASN A 361 -22.39 11.68 -10.03
C ASN A 361 -21.66 10.35 -10.24
N LYS A 362 -22.27 9.27 -9.78
CA LYS A 362 -21.72 7.90 -9.83
C LYS A 362 -21.39 7.42 -11.24
N GLU A 363 -22.21 7.76 -12.24
CA GLU A 363 -22.00 7.34 -13.62
C GLU A 363 -20.75 7.99 -14.23
N ALA A 364 -20.59 9.30 -14.02
CA ALA A 364 -19.41 10.02 -14.49
C ALA A 364 -18.13 9.54 -13.81
N VAL A 365 -18.19 9.28 -12.48
CA VAL A 365 -17.08 8.67 -11.72
C VAL A 365 -16.68 7.32 -12.30
N TRP A 366 -17.66 6.45 -12.57
CA TRP A 366 -17.41 5.12 -13.15
C TRP A 366 -16.66 5.22 -14.49
N LYS A 367 -17.19 6.02 -15.41
CA LYS A 367 -16.58 6.24 -16.73
C LYS A 367 -15.17 6.84 -16.63
N LEU A 368 -14.95 7.72 -15.67
CA LEU A 368 -13.64 8.33 -15.50
C LEU A 368 -12.62 7.33 -14.95
N ILE A 369 -13.01 6.40 -14.07
CA ILE A 369 -12.15 5.28 -13.62
C ILE A 369 -11.73 4.43 -14.84
N GLU A 370 -12.69 4.08 -15.72
CA GLU A 370 -12.39 3.29 -16.93
C GLU A 370 -11.43 4.03 -17.87
N LYS A 371 -11.67 5.33 -18.13
CA LYS A 371 -10.78 6.15 -18.96
C LYS A 371 -9.37 6.25 -18.38
N ILE A 372 -9.22 6.43 -17.08
CA ILE A 372 -7.92 6.45 -16.38
C ILE A 372 -7.20 5.11 -16.55
N ALA A 373 -7.89 4.01 -16.26
CA ALA A 373 -7.32 2.67 -16.32
C ALA A 373 -6.85 2.30 -17.74
N GLN A 374 -7.58 2.76 -18.74
CA GLN A 374 -7.30 2.50 -20.16
C GLN A 374 -6.42 3.57 -20.81
N ARG A 375 -6.16 4.69 -20.13
CA ARG A 375 -5.43 5.86 -20.64
C ARG A 375 -6.09 6.45 -21.89
N GLU A 376 -7.39 6.69 -21.82
CA GLU A 376 -8.20 7.22 -22.91
C GLU A 376 -8.63 8.66 -22.62
N GLY A 377 -8.44 9.55 -23.62
CA GLY A 377 -8.82 10.96 -23.53
C GLY A 377 -8.24 11.64 -22.29
N ILE A 378 -9.09 12.32 -21.50
CA ILE A 378 -8.68 12.96 -20.22
C ILE A 378 -8.06 11.95 -19.24
N GLY A 379 -8.45 10.69 -19.31
CA GLY A 379 -7.90 9.62 -18.48
C GLY A 379 -6.41 9.42 -18.68
N ASP A 380 -5.84 9.71 -19.85
CA ASP A 380 -4.40 9.62 -20.08
C ASP A 380 -3.62 10.62 -19.22
N ILE A 381 -4.11 11.86 -19.11
CA ILE A 381 -3.50 12.89 -18.26
C ILE A 381 -3.65 12.50 -16.77
N LEU A 382 -4.85 12.11 -16.33
CA LEU A 382 -5.12 11.73 -14.95
C LEU A 382 -4.38 10.45 -14.53
N SER A 383 -4.08 9.55 -15.47
CA SER A 383 -3.30 8.33 -15.22
C SER A 383 -1.87 8.58 -14.76
N GLN A 384 -1.37 9.81 -14.92
CA GLN A 384 -0.04 10.25 -14.49
C GLN A 384 -0.04 10.80 -13.05
N GLY A 385 -1.19 10.88 -12.38
CA GLY A 385 -1.38 11.45 -11.03
C GLY A 385 -1.69 12.95 -11.01
N VAL A 386 -2.24 13.44 -9.89
CA VAL A 386 -2.75 14.83 -9.80
C VAL A 386 -1.67 15.89 -9.95
N LYS A 387 -0.41 15.61 -9.53
CA LYS A 387 0.70 16.54 -9.69
C LYS A 387 0.97 16.83 -11.16
N TYR A 388 1.07 15.77 -11.96
CA TYR A 388 1.27 15.90 -13.40
C TYR A 388 0.05 16.54 -14.08
N ALA A 389 -1.15 16.08 -13.73
CA ALA A 389 -2.39 16.60 -14.30
C ALA A 389 -2.52 18.12 -14.06
N ALA A 390 -2.21 18.61 -12.86
CA ALA A 390 -2.22 20.03 -12.56
C ALA A 390 -1.22 20.83 -13.42
N GLN A 391 -0.04 20.28 -13.66
CA GLN A 391 0.95 20.92 -14.55
C GLN A 391 0.45 21.01 -16.00
N GLN A 392 -0.29 20.01 -16.47
CA GLN A 392 -0.85 20.00 -17.84
C GLN A 392 -2.01 20.97 -18.00
N PHE A 393 -2.92 21.02 -17.03
CA PHE A 393 -4.07 21.93 -17.08
C PHE A 393 -3.72 23.40 -16.83
N GLY A 394 -2.68 23.66 -16.03
CA GLY A 394 -2.27 25.03 -15.70
C GLY A 394 -3.33 25.77 -14.87
N HIS A 395 -3.52 27.08 -15.10
CA HIS A 395 -4.56 27.93 -14.48
C HIS A 395 -4.59 27.87 -12.93
N ASN A 396 -3.43 27.73 -12.27
CA ASN A 396 -3.27 27.53 -10.83
C ASN A 396 -4.00 26.29 -10.30
N SER A 397 -4.17 25.27 -11.13
CA SER A 397 -4.83 24.01 -10.73
C SER A 397 -4.06 23.21 -9.68
N ASP A 398 -2.78 23.53 -9.47
CA ASP A 398 -1.96 23.00 -8.38
C ASP A 398 -2.55 23.26 -6.98
N HIS A 399 -3.33 24.35 -6.80
CA HIS A 399 -4.08 24.59 -5.57
C HIS A 399 -5.09 23.47 -5.25
N TYR A 400 -5.63 22.80 -6.26
CA TYR A 400 -6.64 21.75 -6.15
C TYR A 400 -6.02 20.35 -6.15
N ALA A 401 -4.73 20.22 -6.48
CA ALA A 401 -4.02 18.94 -6.54
C ALA A 401 -3.57 18.49 -5.13
N ILE A 402 -4.27 17.54 -4.57
CA ILE A 402 -4.06 17.10 -3.19
C ILE A 402 -3.01 15.98 -3.13
N HIS A 403 -1.75 16.36 -3.03
CA HIS A 403 -0.63 15.43 -2.95
C HIS A 403 0.53 15.97 -2.10
N ILE A 404 1.42 15.09 -1.65
CA ILE A 404 2.74 15.43 -1.09
C ILE A 404 3.79 14.67 -1.89
N LYS A 405 4.79 15.38 -2.43
CA LYS A 405 5.84 14.83 -3.31
C LYS A 405 5.31 14.03 -4.52
N GLY A 406 4.05 14.29 -4.94
CA GLY A 406 3.38 13.59 -6.05
C GLY A 406 2.58 12.36 -5.65
N LEU A 407 2.57 11.95 -4.38
CA LEU A 407 1.70 10.91 -3.88
C LEU A 407 0.42 11.52 -3.31
N GLU A 408 -0.72 11.16 -3.85
CA GLU A 408 -2.05 11.63 -3.44
C GLU A 408 -2.32 11.33 -1.96
N LEU A 409 -3.06 12.21 -1.27
CA LEU A 409 -3.30 12.06 0.16
C LEU A 409 -4.34 10.96 0.47
N PRO A 410 -4.10 10.18 1.54
CA PRO A 410 -5.08 9.25 2.09
C PRO A 410 -6.20 9.98 2.86
N GLY A 411 -7.17 9.23 3.33
CA GLY A 411 -8.39 9.71 3.99
C GLY A 411 -8.21 10.30 5.39
N TYR A 412 -7.21 11.12 5.58
CA TYR A 412 -6.93 11.81 6.86
C TYR A 412 -6.66 13.29 6.62
N GLU A 413 -7.48 14.14 7.25
CA GLU A 413 -7.38 15.59 7.14
C GLU A 413 -6.19 16.13 7.98
N PRO A 414 -5.13 16.63 7.33
CA PRO A 414 -3.94 17.10 8.07
C PRO A 414 -4.23 18.30 8.99
N ARG A 415 -5.20 19.16 8.63
CA ARG A 415 -5.57 20.33 9.45
C ARG A 415 -6.24 19.96 10.77
N SER A 416 -6.83 18.77 10.85
CA SER A 416 -7.50 18.26 12.06
C SER A 416 -6.56 17.54 13.02
N VAL A 417 -5.39 17.09 12.56
CA VAL A 417 -4.40 16.34 13.37
C VAL A 417 -3.00 16.78 12.95
N LYS A 418 -2.40 17.70 13.73
CA LYS A 418 -1.07 18.26 13.40
C LYS A 418 0.04 17.22 13.31
N GLY A 419 -0.07 16.13 14.07
CA GLY A 419 0.84 15.00 13.95
C GLY A 419 0.78 14.32 12.58
N TYR A 420 -0.41 14.19 11.96
CA TYR A 420 -0.49 13.73 10.58
C TYR A 420 0.05 14.75 9.60
N ALA A 421 -0.22 16.05 9.80
CA ALA A 421 0.33 17.10 8.96
C ALA A 421 1.87 17.00 8.89
N LEU A 422 2.52 16.94 10.06
CA LEU A 422 3.98 16.82 10.15
C LEU A 422 4.50 15.50 9.56
N SER A 423 3.88 14.38 9.93
CA SER A 423 4.30 13.05 9.47
C SER A 423 4.20 12.91 7.95
N MET A 424 3.11 13.38 7.34
CA MET A 424 2.92 13.32 5.88
C MET A 424 3.86 14.28 5.14
N ALA A 425 4.03 15.53 5.61
CA ALA A 425 4.91 16.50 4.99
C ALA A 425 6.36 16.02 4.96
N THR A 426 6.85 15.42 6.06
CA THR A 426 8.22 14.92 6.19
C THR A 426 8.43 13.50 5.67
N SER A 427 7.38 12.83 5.23
CA SER A 427 7.44 11.45 4.72
C SER A 427 8.37 11.34 3.49
N ASN A 428 9.27 10.36 3.52
CA ASN A 428 10.18 10.09 2.39
C ASN A 428 9.47 9.48 1.18
N ILE A 429 8.28 8.89 1.37
CA ILE A 429 7.49 8.30 0.27
C ILE A 429 6.37 9.22 -0.24
N GLY A 430 6.21 10.42 0.33
CA GLY A 430 5.11 11.33 0.00
C GLY A 430 3.87 11.15 0.87
N GLY A 431 2.70 11.51 0.37
CA GLY A 431 1.43 11.51 1.12
C GLY A 431 1.00 10.13 1.63
N SER A 432 1.42 9.76 2.82
CA SER A 432 1.12 8.46 3.42
C SER A 432 0.74 8.56 4.89
N HIS A 433 -0.40 7.95 5.26
CA HIS A 433 -0.83 7.82 6.67
C HIS A 433 -0.06 6.73 7.43
N MET A 434 0.80 5.97 6.74
CA MET A 434 1.56 4.84 7.30
C MET A 434 3.04 5.14 7.50
N TYR A 435 3.47 6.40 7.35
CA TYR A 435 4.87 6.76 7.56
C TYR A 435 5.21 7.02 9.04
N GLY A 436 4.23 7.50 9.82
CA GLY A 436 4.32 7.72 11.26
C GLY A 436 2.94 8.12 11.80
N ARG A 437 2.18 7.16 12.35
CA ARG A 437 0.82 7.40 12.83
C ARG A 437 0.83 8.10 14.17
N PRO A 438 0.22 9.26 14.34
CA PRO A 438 0.14 9.98 15.62
C PRO A 438 -0.84 9.29 16.58
N ARG A 439 -0.48 8.10 17.07
CA ARG A 439 -1.35 7.20 17.86
C ARG A 439 -1.89 7.86 19.14
N ALA A 440 -1.09 8.73 19.78
CA ALA A 440 -1.49 9.43 20.99
C ALA A 440 -2.59 10.48 20.74
N GLU A 441 -2.50 11.22 19.62
CA GLU A 441 -3.49 12.21 19.20
C GLU A 441 -4.80 11.51 18.77
N LEU A 442 -4.69 10.49 17.92
CA LEU A 442 -5.85 9.72 17.47
C LEU A 442 -6.57 8.98 18.61
N GLY A 443 -5.84 8.63 19.66
CA GLY A 443 -6.37 8.00 20.88
C GLY A 443 -6.87 9.00 21.94
N GLY A 444 -6.82 10.32 21.66
CA GLY A 444 -7.29 11.37 22.59
C GLY A 444 -6.40 11.56 23.81
N LYS A 445 -5.15 11.03 23.81
CA LYS A 445 -4.19 11.19 24.91
C LYS A 445 -3.40 12.51 24.83
N VAL A 446 -3.34 13.10 23.64
CA VAL A 446 -2.66 14.37 23.35
C VAL A 446 -3.59 15.20 22.48
N ASP A 447 -3.62 16.50 22.71
CA ASP A 447 -4.39 17.45 21.89
C ASP A 447 -3.88 17.42 20.45
N PRO A 448 -4.72 17.10 19.45
CA PRO A 448 -4.31 17.04 18.05
C PRO A 448 -3.89 18.41 17.47
N PHE A 449 -4.26 19.52 18.13
CA PHE A 449 -3.95 20.88 17.68
C PHE A 449 -2.72 21.50 18.34
N THR A 450 -2.15 20.89 19.39
CA THR A 450 -0.92 21.40 20.01
C THR A 450 0.28 21.27 19.08
N GLU A 451 1.24 22.19 19.20
CA GLU A 451 2.54 22.12 18.51
C GLU A 451 3.65 21.65 19.47
N GLU A 452 3.38 21.68 20.77
CA GLU A 452 4.35 21.34 21.80
C GLU A 452 4.82 19.89 21.67
N ASN A 453 6.13 19.68 21.67
CA ASN A 453 6.79 18.37 21.53
C ASN A 453 6.40 17.55 20.29
N LYS A 454 5.74 18.17 19.30
CA LYS A 454 5.21 17.47 18.12
C LYS A 454 6.33 16.89 17.27
N GLY A 455 7.44 17.61 17.10
CA GLY A 455 8.58 17.15 16.31
C GLY A 455 9.20 15.87 16.88
N GLU A 456 9.47 15.87 18.18
CA GLU A 456 10.06 14.69 18.88
C GLU A 456 9.11 13.50 18.87
N SER A 457 7.82 13.74 19.17
CA SER A 457 6.80 12.69 19.18
C SER A 457 6.66 12.02 17.81
N ILE A 458 6.60 12.78 16.73
CA ILE A 458 6.48 12.21 15.38
C ILE A 458 7.78 11.53 14.93
N ALA A 459 8.95 12.09 15.26
CA ALA A 459 10.23 11.43 14.98
C ALA A 459 10.31 10.05 15.68
N GLN A 460 9.91 9.96 16.94
CA GLN A 460 9.85 8.69 17.67
C GLN A 460 8.91 7.69 17.00
N VAL A 461 7.68 8.10 16.68
CA VAL A 461 6.71 7.22 16.01
C VAL A 461 7.20 6.76 14.64
N GLN A 462 7.93 7.61 13.90
CA GLN A 462 8.52 7.23 12.61
C GLN A 462 9.61 6.17 12.77
N LYS A 463 10.46 6.26 13.81
CA LYS A 463 11.48 5.24 14.12
C LYS A 463 10.82 3.90 14.45
N GLU A 464 9.83 3.88 15.32
CA GLU A 464 9.05 2.68 15.66
C GLU A 464 8.38 2.07 14.42
N GLN A 465 7.75 2.90 13.58
CA GLN A 465 7.13 2.45 12.34
C GLN A 465 8.17 1.88 11.36
N ALA A 466 9.40 2.41 11.33
CA ALA A 466 10.45 1.86 10.49
C ALA A 466 10.85 0.43 10.90
N ILE A 467 10.85 0.14 12.20
CA ILE A 467 11.07 -1.21 12.73
C ILE A 467 9.88 -2.13 12.39
N GLU A 468 8.64 -1.69 12.73
CA GLU A 468 7.42 -2.44 12.40
C GLU A 468 7.38 -2.82 10.91
N ASP A 469 7.67 -1.87 10.05
CA ASP A 469 7.70 -2.03 8.60
C ASP A 469 8.83 -2.96 8.11
N SER A 470 9.99 -2.92 8.77
CA SER A 470 11.11 -3.81 8.45
C SER A 470 10.86 -5.24 8.90
N LEU A 471 10.05 -5.44 9.92
CA LEU A 471 9.55 -6.75 10.35
C LEU A 471 8.32 -7.22 9.55
N ILE A 472 7.75 -6.36 8.70
CA ILE A 472 6.45 -6.61 8.04
C ILE A 472 5.32 -6.77 9.07
N ALA A 473 5.46 -6.18 10.25
CA ALA A 473 4.47 -6.27 11.31
C ALA A 473 3.15 -5.58 10.90
N CYS A 474 2.06 -6.33 10.91
CA CYS A 474 0.76 -5.80 10.55
C CYS A 474 0.14 -5.03 11.71
N THR A 475 -0.19 -3.76 11.53
CA THR A 475 -0.85 -2.90 12.54
C THR A 475 -2.13 -3.53 13.14
N PHE A 476 -2.85 -4.35 12.38
CA PHE A 476 -4.06 -5.02 12.84
C PHE A 476 -3.78 -6.42 13.42
N GLY A 477 -2.84 -7.14 12.83
CA GLY A 477 -2.44 -8.48 13.26
C GLY A 477 -1.54 -8.50 14.49
N ASN A 478 -0.94 -7.36 14.85
CA ASN A 478 -0.01 -7.20 15.97
C ASN A 478 -0.47 -6.14 16.98
N SER A 479 -1.78 -5.95 17.12
CA SER A 479 -2.34 -5.02 18.10
C SER A 479 -1.88 -5.40 19.52
N GLY A 480 -1.26 -4.44 20.23
CA GLY A 480 -0.81 -4.61 21.60
C GLY A 480 0.65 -5.02 21.78
N LEU A 481 1.39 -5.31 20.71
CA LEU A 481 2.84 -5.55 20.78
C LEU A 481 3.63 -4.25 21.02
N SER A 482 4.70 -4.38 21.78
CA SER A 482 5.67 -3.33 22.10
C SER A 482 7.00 -3.53 21.37
N MET A 483 7.92 -2.56 21.48
CA MET A 483 9.30 -2.73 21.00
C MET A 483 10.05 -3.83 21.74
N ASP A 484 9.75 -4.05 23.02
CA ASP A 484 10.35 -5.14 23.80
C ASP A 484 9.91 -6.53 23.27
N ASP A 485 8.64 -6.67 22.83
CA ASP A 485 8.17 -7.90 22.18
C ASP A 485 8.88 -8.15 20.84
N TYR A 486 9.06 -7.11 20.02
CA TYR A 486 9.80 -7.24 18.77
C TYR A 486 11.26 -7.60 18.98
N ALA A 487 11.91 -7.03 20.01
CA ALA A 487 13.27 -7.38 20.41
C ALA A 487 13.38 -8.87 20.80
N ALA A 488 12.45 -9.35 21.63
CA ALA A 488 12.41 -10.76 22.05
C ALA A 488 12.20 -11.72 20.87
N TYR A 489 11.28 -11.40 19.96
CA TYR A 489 11.02 -12.21 18.78
C TYR A 489 12.21 -12.26 17.83
N LEU A 490 12.83 -11.10 17.57
CA LEU A 490 14.01 -11.03 16.71
C LEU A 490 15.18 -11.82 17.26
N PHE A 491 15.49 -11.65 18.55
CA PHE A 491 16.60 -12.39 19.15
C PHE A 491 16.36 -13.90 19.14
N ALA A 492 15.19 -14.36 19.58
CA ALA A 492 14.87 -15.78 19.60
C ALA A 492 14.83 -16.41 18.18
N ALA A 493 14.48 -15.62 17.15
CA ALA A 493 14.48 -16.08 15.77
C ALA A 493 15.88 -16.10 15.13
N THR A 494 16.75 -15.12 15.43
CA THR A 494 17.99 -14.88 14.66
C THR A 494 19.28 -15.14 15.42
N GLY A 495 19.27 -15.07 16.77
CA GLY A 495 20.47 -15.14 17.60
C GLY A 495 21.33 -13.88 17.59
N ILE A 496 20.94 -12.82 16.86
CA ILE A 496 21.66 -11.56 16.80
C ILE A 496 21.50 -10.83 18.14
N LYS A 497 22.56 -10.75 18.93
CA LYS A 497 22.52 -10.28 20.33
C LYS A 497 22.08 -8.83 20.47
N GLU A 498 22.46 -7.99 19.53
CA GLU A 498 22.13 -6.57 19.50
C GLU A 498 20.61 -6.33 19.45
N PHE A 499 19.84 -7.27 18.90
CA PHE A 499 18.38 -7.15 18.83
C PHE A 499 17.66 -7.31 20.17
N GLN A 500 18.36 -7.74 21.23
CA GLN A 500 17.79 -7.74 22.58
C GLN A 500 17.59 -6.32 23.14
N ASP A 501 18.31 -5.34 22.62
CA ASP A 501 18.22 -3.95 23.03
C ASP A 501 17.26 -3.15 22.14
N LYS A 502 16.14 -2.73 22.71
CA LYS A 502 15.16 -1.89 22.00
C LYS A 502 15.70 -0.53 21.56
N GLU A 503 16.66 0.04 22.30
CA GLU A 503 17.28 1.31 21.94
C GLU A 503 18.17 1.13 20.69
N TYR A 504 18.81 -0.03 20.57
CA TYR A 504 19.49 -0.39 19.34
C TYR A 504 18.51 -0.54 18.16
N LEU A 505 17.35 -1.17 18.36
CA LEU A 505 16.30 -1.23 17.32
C LEU A 505 15.86 0.18 16.90
N LEU A 506 15.61 1.08 17.85
CA LEU A 506 15.24 2.47 17.53
C LEU A 506 16.35 3.20 16.75
N THR A 507 17.61 2.93 17.04
CA THR A 507 18.76 3.41 16.26
C THR A 507 18.75 2.88 14.84
N ILE A 508 18.36 1.61 14.64
CA ILE A 508 18.15 1.06 13.28
C ILE A 508 16.99 1.77 12.59
N GLY A 509 15.87 2.00 13.28
CA GLY A 509 14.73 2.74 12.73
C GLY A 509 15.13 4.13 12.23
N GLU A 510 15.93 4.87 13.00
CA GLU A 510 16.49 6.16 12.61
C GLU A 510 17.40 6.04 11.39
N ARG A 511 18.30 5.05 11.37
CA ARG A 511 19.20 4.77 10.23
C ARG A 511 18.44 4.53 8.94
N ILE A 512 17.36 3.75 9.00
CA ILE A 512 16.50 3.47 7.84
C ILE A 512 15.87 4.77 7.31
N ILE A 513 15.31 5.60 8.19
CA ILE A 513 14.71 6.88 7.80
C ILE A 513 15.73 7.82 7.17
N CYS A 514 16.93 7.91 7.77
CA CYS A 514 18.03 8.72 7.25
C CYS A 514 18.51 8.22 5.88
N LEU A 515 18.59 6.89 5.68
CA LEU A 515 18.96 6.30 4.40
C LEU A 515 17.93 6.62 3.30
N GLU A 516 16.63 6.48 3.59
CA GLU A 516 15.56 6.87 2.68
C GLU A 516 15.63 8.37 2.36
N ARG A 517 15.93 9.20 3.35
CA ARG A 517 16.10 10.64 3.15
C ARG A 517 17.30 10.95 2.27
N ALA A 518 18.43 10.29 2.51
CA ALA A 518 19.64 10.44 1.69
C ALA A 518 19.40 10.02 0.25
N PHE A 519 18.63 8.94 0.02
CA PHE A 519 18.18 8.56 -1.32
C PHE A 519 17.43 9.70 -2.00
N ASN A 520 16.43 10.26 -1.36
CA ASN A 520 15.63 11.35 -1.93
C ASN A 520 16.46 12.62 -2.18
N VAL A 521 17.38 12.95 -1.28
CA VAL A 521 18.27 14.12 -1.46
C VAL A 521 19.13 13.97 -2.71
N ARG A 522 19.70 12.80 -2.95
CA ARG A 522 20.48 12.56 -4.18
C ARG A 522 19.62 12.52 -5.46
N GLU A 523 18.30 12.31 -5.30
CA GLU A 523 17.32 12.42 -6.40
C GLU A 523 16.79 13.85 -6.58
N GLY A 524 17.34 14.83 -5.86
CA GLY A 524 17.03 16.25 -6.00
C GLY A 524 15.94 16.78 -5.06
N PHE A 525 15.38 15.95 -4.19
CA PHE A 525 14.44 16.43 -3.16
C PHE A 525 15.16 17.16 -2.03
N SER A 526 14.47 18.14 -1.45
CA SER A 526 15.04 19.01 -0.42
C SER A 526 14.00 19.30 0.68
N ARG A 527 14.38 20.11 1.66
CA ARG A 527 13.47 20.61 2.69
C ARG A 527 12.27 21.37 2.12
N LYS A 528 12.39 21.95 0.93
CA LYS A 528 11.30 22.68 0.26
C LYS A 528 10.15 21.76 -0.15
N ASP A 529 10.43 20.46 -0.34
CA ASP A 529 9.45 19.46 -0.71
C ASP A 529 8.71 18.88 0.51
N ASP A 530 9.16 19.20 1.74
CA ASP A 530 8.50 18.80 2.99
C ASP A 530 7.38 19.79 3.32
N THR A 531 6.34 19.80 2.52
CA THR A 531 5.20 20.71 2.63
C THR A 531 3.87 19.97 2.45
N LEU A 532 2.80 20.58 2.90
CA LEU A 532 1.43 20.15 2.64
C LEU A 532 0.95 20.72 1.29
N PRO A 533 -0.15 20.18 0.72
CA PRO A 533 -0.81 20.80 -0.43
C PRO A 533 -1.18 22.27 -0.16
N PRO A 534 -1.12 23.16 -1.18
CA PRO A 534 -1.38 24.60 -0.99
C PRO A 534 -2.70 24.94 -0.30
N ARG A 535 -3.74 24.12 -0.52
CA ARG A 535 -5.05 24.27 0.13
C ARG A 535 -5.01 24.15 1.66
N MET A 536 -3.98 23.55 2.24
CA MET A 536 -3.91 23.27 3.68
C MET A 536 -3.41 24.48 4.50
N PHE A 537 -3.00 25.55 3.82
CA PHE A 537 -2.50 26.81 4.40
C PHE A 537 -3.53 27.93 4.38
#